data_17c39d2d41ce23ef14458a716b9c1489
#
_entry.id   17c39d2d41ce23ef14458a716b9c1489
#
_cell.length_a   1.000
_cell.length_b   1.000
_cell.length_c   1.000
_cell.angle_alpha   90.00
_cell.angle_beta   90.00
_cell.angle_gamma   90.00
#
_symmetry.space_group_name_H-M   'P 1'
#
loop_
_entity.id
_entity.type
_entity.pdbx_description
1 polymer ?
#
loop_
_entity_poly.entity_id
_entity_poly.type
_entity_poly.pdbx_seq_one_letter_code
_entity_poly.pdbx_strand_id
1 'polypeptide(L)'
;MQNMTIDDIIDGMVKIKLNAQSLADEAELLLNNKYFARAYTLSHIAREEISKLYILFRIGIEVIAGKKYDNKKLQKRLNSHKSKIEFFSFPIIIHSHKGEFVEKINERKNNSLYVGWKDSKFQSPSEAISEHISKRTVDLSIYTILKITNVNKIIDSLIYWKEAPKEKFDKAFKNIIFKTNEEMLEKISYDKVIKQAQDLEKKRFEQYYKNFEKLKDID
;
A
#
# COMPACT_ATOMS: atom_id res chain seq x y z
N MET A 1 -25.56 -6.26 -9.92
CA MET A 1 -24.45 -5.29 -10.01
C MET A 1 -23.70 -5.56 -11.30
N GLN A 2 -23.51 -4.53 -12.13
CA GLN A 2 -22.71 -4.62 -13.36
C GLN A 2 -21.23 -4.79 -13.00
N ASN A 3 -20.51 -5.64 -13.73
CA ASN A 3 -19.07 -5.78 -13.56
C ASN A 3 -18.37 -4.51 -14.07
N MET A 4 -17.34 -4.06 -13.37
CA MET A 4 -16.50 -2.96 -13.84
C MET A 4 -15.82 -3.37 -15.16
N THR A 5 -15.77 -2.44 -16.10
CA THR A 5 -14.96 -2.57 -17.31
C THR A 5 -13.48 -2.31 -16.98
N ILE A 6 -12.59 -2.63 -17.92
CA ILE A 6 -11.18 -2.30 -17.76
C ILE A 6 -10.96 -0.77 -17.67
N ASP A 7 -11.78 0.01 -18.37
CA ASP A 7 -11.72 1.48 -18.34
C ASP A 7 -12.18 2.04 -16.99
N ASP A 8 -13.22 1.47 -16.39
CA ASP A 8 -13.64 1.81 -15.02
C ASP A 8 -12.52 1.53 -14.00
N ILE A 9 -11.79 0.43 -14.19
CA ILE A 9 -10.66 0.06 -13.32
C ILE A 9 -9.51 1.06 -13.47
N ILE A 10 -9.15 1.43 -14.70
CA ILE A 10 -8.10 2.41 -14.99
C ILE A 10 -8.46 3.78 -14.41
N ASP A 11 -9.68 4.25 -14.65
CA ASP A 11 -10.18 5.51 -14.08
C ASP A 11 -10.15 5.50 -12.54
N GLY A 12 -10.59 4.39 -11.94
CA GLY A 12 -10.50 4.18 -10.49
C GLY A 12 -9.05 4.25 -9.97
N MET A 13 -8.10 3.66 -10.69
CA MET A 13 -6.68 3.71 -10.32
C MET A 13 -6.11 5.13 -10.41
N VAL A 14 -6.49 5.91 -11.42
CA VAL A 14 -6.09 7.34 -11.53
C VAL A 14 -6.64 8.14 -10.36
N LYS A 15 -7.92 8.00 -10.03
CA LYS A 15 -8.56 8.69 -8.90
C LYS A 15 -7.93 8.31 -7.56
N ILE A 16 -7.61 7.04 -7.36
CA ILE A 16 -6.91 6.56 -6.16
C ILE A 16 -5.53 7.22 -6.03
N LYS A 17 -4.78 7.29 -7.13
CA LYS A 17 -3.46 7.94 -7.13
C LYS A 17 -3.57 9.41 -6.73
N LEU A 18 -4.48 10.17 -7.35
CA LEU A 18 -4.67 11.59 -7.06
C LEU A 18 -5.09 11.81 -5.60
N ASN A 19 -6.03 11.01 -5.10
CA ASN A 19 -6.47 11.10 -3.72
C ASN A 19 -5.33 10.76 -2.72
N ALA A 20 -4.54 9.73 -3.02
CA ALA A 20 -3.41 9.36 -2.16
C ALA A 20 -2.34 10.46 -2.11
N GLN A 21 -2.09 11.14 -3.26
CA GLN A 21 -1.18 12.26 -3.32
C GLN A 21 -1.68 13.43 -2.47
N SER A 22 -2.95 13.84 -2.64
CA SER A 22 -3.54 14.92 -1.84
C SER A 22 -3.48 14.62 -0.34
N LEU A 23 -3.79 13.38 0.07
CA LEU A 23 -3.69 12.96 1.48
C LEU A 23 -2.26 13.04 2.02
N ALA A 24 -1.25 12.73 1.21
CA ALA A 24 0.15 12.82 1.62
C ALA A 24 0.61 14.27 1.74
N ASP A 25 0.22 15.14 0.79
CA ASP A 25 0.54 16.57 0.81
C ASP A 25 -0.11 17.26 2.02
N GLU A 26 -1.37 16.93 2.31
CA GLU A 26 -2.08 17.40 3.50
C GLU A 26 -1.41 16.91 4.79
N ALA A 27 -0.94 15.64 4.81
CA ALA A 27 -0.23 15.09 5.96
C ALA A 27 1.10 15.83 6.20
N GLU A 28 1.84 16.18 5.16
CA GLU A 28 3.07 16.95 5.25
C GLU A 28 2.80 18.38 5.77
N LEU A 29 1.75 19.04 5.25
CA LEU A 29 1.32 20.35 5.75
C LEU A 29 1.00 20.31 7.24
N LEU A 30 0.27 19.29 7.70
CA LEU A 30 -0.07 19.13 9.12
C LEU A 30 1.16 18.81 9.97
N LEU A 31 2.12 18.05 9.46
CA LEU A 31 3.38 17.76 10.14
C LEU A 31 4.17 19.04 10.38
N ASN A 32 4.31 19.87 9.33
CA ASN A 32 5.03 21.15 9.39
C ASN A 32 4.37 22.14 10.39
N ASN A 33 3.05 22.04 10.56
CA ASN A 33 2.30 22.81 11.56
C ASN A 33 2.19 22.11 12.93
N LYS A 34 2.95 21.04 13.19
CA LYS A 34 3.04 20.31 14.46
C LYS A 34 1.74 19.58 14.88
N TYR A 35 0.82 19.33 13.94
CA TYR A 35 -0.40 18.53 14.16
C TYR A 35 -0.08 17.02 13.98
N PHE A 36 0.83 16.50 14.79
CA PHE A 36 1.46 15.18 14.62
C PHE A 36 0.47 14.03 14.50
N ALA A 37 -0.55 13.98 15.36
CA ALA A 37 -1.54 12.90 15.33
C ALA A 37 -2.36 12.92 14.02
N ARG A 38 -2.74 14.10 13.55
CA ARG A 38 -3.49 14.27 12.29
C ARG A 38 -2.63 13.96 11.07
N ALA A 39 -1.38 14.43 11.07
CA ALA A 39 -0.41 14.10 10.03
C ALA A 39 -0.18 12.58 9.92
N TYR A 40 -0.03 11.89 11.07
CA TYR A 40 0.03 10.44 11.11
C TYR A 40 -1.20 9.79 10.48
N THR A 41 -2.39 10.25 10.85
CA THR A 41 -3.65 9.70 10.34
C THR A 41 -3.74 9.80 8.83
N LEU A 42 -3.53 11.00 8.27
CA LEU A 42 -3.65 11.21 6.82
C LEU A 42 -2.59 10.44 6.04
N SER A 43 -1.35 10.42 6.52
CA SER A 43 -0.28 9.63 5.88
C SER A 43 -0.59 8.13 5.90
N HIS A 44 -1.22 7.63 6.97
CA HIS A 44 -1.67 6.25 7.04
C HIS A 44 -2.78 5.97 6.01
N ILE A 45 -3.77 6.86 5.90
CA ILE A 45 -4.86 6.74 4.92
C ILE A 45 -4.33 6.82 3.49
N ALA A 46 -3.36 7.70 3.21
CA ALA A 46 -2.69 7.78 1.90
C ALA A 46 -2.10 6.44 1.47
N ARG A 47 -1.45 5.73 2.40
CA ARG A 47 -0.89 4.39 2.15
C ARG A 47 -1.99 3.33 1.93
N GLU A 48 -3.09 3.41 2.66
CA GLU A 48 -4.26 2.56 2.43
C GLU A 48 -4.86 2.80 1.04
N GLU A 49 -4.91 4.06 0.58
CA GLU A 49 -5.37 4.38 -0.78
C GLU A 49 -4.46 3.75 -1.83
N ILE A 50 -3.15 3.96 -1.74
CA ILE A 50 -2.18 3.36 -2.68
C ILE A 50 -2.28 1.84 -2.74
N SER A 51 -2.58 1.17 -1.63
CA SER A 51 -2.72 -0.28 -1.62
C SER A 51 -3.87 -0.78 -2.50
N LYS A 52 -4.90 0.04 -2.72
CA LYS A 52 -6.03 -0.31 -3.61
C LYS A 52 -5.61 -0.42 -5.07
N LEU A 53 -4.56 0.30 -5.51
CA LEU A 53 -4.05 0.22 -6.88
C LEU A 53 -3.67 -1.21 -7.26
N TYR A 54 -2.99 -1.91 -6.35
CA TYR A 54 -2.57 -3.30 -6.61
C TYR A 54 -3.76 -4.26 -6.63
N ILE A 55 -4.78 -3.98 -5.81
CA ILE A 55 -6.02 -4.75 -5.81
C ILE A 55 -6.71 -4.57 -7.17
N LEU A 56 -6.83 -3.33 -7.64
CA LEU A 56 -7.44 -3.02 -8.93
C LEU A 56 -6.60 -3.52 -10.11
N PHE A 57 -5.28 -3.38 -10.06
CA PHE A 57 -4.39 -3.92 -11.08
C PHE A 57 -4.58 -5.42 -11.27
N ARG A 58 -4.61 -6.19 -10.17
CA ARG A 58 -4.86 -7.63 -10.23
C ARG A 58 -6.22 -7.94 -10.87
N ILE A 59 -7.28 -7.21 -10.48
CA ILE A 59 -8.60 -7.39 -11.08
C ILE A 59 -8.60 -7.00 -12.55
N GLY A 60 -7.90 -5.92 -12.94
CA GLY A 60 -7.73 -5.53 -14.34
C GLY A 60 -7.10 -6.63 -15.19
N ILE A 61 -6.03 -7.26 -14.71
CA ILE A 61 -5.40 -8.41 -15.36
C ILE A 61 -6.39 -9.59 -15.49
N GLU A 62 -7.17 -9.88 -14.45
CA GLU A 62 -8.20 -10.93 -14.50
C GLU A 62 -9.30 -10.62 -15.53
N VAL A 63 -9.73 -9.35 -15.64
CA VAL A 63 -10.71 -8.89 -16.64
C VAL A 63 -10.15 -9.02 -18.07
N ILE A 64 -8.91 -8.59 -18.31
CA ILE A 64 -8.23 -8.75 -19.61
C ILE A 64 -8.11 -10.24 -19.99
N ALA A 65 -7.85 -11.10 -19.01
CA ALA A 65 -7.82 -12.56 -19.19
C ALA A 65 -9.20 -13.19 -19.47
N GLY A 66 -10.28 -12.41 -19.47
CA GLY A 66 -11.64 -12.90 -19.64
C GLY A 66 -12.21 -13.64 -18.42
N LYS A 67 -11.58 -13.50 -17.25
CA LYS A 67 -12.05 -14.12 -16.01
C LYS A 67 -13.16 -13.31 -15.36
N LYS A 68 -14.11 -14.00 -14.76
CA LYS A 68 -15.12 -13.39 -13.89
C LYS A 68 -14.52 -13.21 -12.50
N TYR A 69 -14.75 -12.05 -11.88
CA TYR A 69 -14.39 -11.79 -10.49
C TYR A 69 -15.63 -11.56 -9.63
N ASP A 70 -15.51 -11.82 -8.33
CA ASP A 70 -16.58 -11.61 -7.36
C ASP A 70 -16.60 -10.14 -6.90
N ASN A 71 -17.56 -9.38 -7.41
CA ASN A 71 -17.77 -7.97 -7.06
C ASN A 71 -17.97 -7.74 -5.56
N LYS A 72 -18.69 -8.62 -4.86
CA LYS A 72 -18.93 -8.47 -3.41
C LYS A 72 -17.64 -8.64 -2.63
N LYS A 73 -16.83 -9.65 -3.02
CA LYS A 73 -15.52 -9.90 -2.43
C LYS A 73 -14.55 -8.75 -2.69
N LEU A 74 -14.55 -8.20 -3.91
CA LEU A 74 -13.75 -7.05 -4.27
C LEU A 74 -14.12 -5.83 -3.43
N GLN A 75 -15.41 -5.47 -3.35
CA GLN A 75 -15.87 -4.33 -2.55
C GLN A 75 -15.54 -4.49 -1.06
N LYS A 76 -15.75 -5.69 -0.51
CA LYS A 76 -15.35 -5.99 0.87
C LYS A 76 -13.85 -5.73 1.08
N ARG A 77 -13.02 -6.11 0.11
CA ARG A 77 -11.57 -5.93 0.18
C ARG A 77 -11.15 -4.47 0.06
N LEU A 78 -11.75 -3.71 -0.87
CA LEU A 78 -11.50 -2.28 -1.05
C LEU A 78 -11.92 -1.45 0.17
N ASN A 79 -12.96 -1.88 0.89
CA ASN A 79 -13.47 -1.20 2.09
C ASN A 79 -12.78 -1.65 3.39
N SER A 80 -12.11 -2.80 3.40
CA SER A 80 -11.46 -3.34 4.60
C SER A 80 -10.14 -2.64 4.87
N HIS A 81 -10.03 -1.93 6.00
CA HIS A 81 -8.76 -1.36 6.48
C HIS A 81 -7.70 -2.44 6.70
N LYS A 82 -8.06 -3.56 7.35
CA LYS A 82 -7.13 -4.67 7.60
C LYS A 82 -6.53 -5.20 6.31
N SER A 83 -7.32 -5.44 5.26
CA SER A 83 -6.82 -5.92 3.96
C SER A 83 -5.86 -4.94 3.29
N LYS A 84 -6.07 -3.63 3.45
CA LYS A 84 -5.19 -2.60 2.91
C LYS A 84 -3.89 -2.50 3.69
N ILE A 85 -3.96 -2.55 5.02
CA ILE A 85 -2.78 -2.60 5.90
C ILE A 85 -1.94 -3.84 5.60
N GLU A 86 -2.54 -5.00 5.46
CA GLU A 86 -1.85 -6.23 5.06
C GLU A 86 -1.06 -6.05 3.78
N PHE A 87 -1.64 -5.36 2.81
CA PHE A 87 -1.03 -5.18 1.51
C PHE A 87 0.22 -4.29 1.54
N PHE A 88 0.13 -3.09 2.12
CA PHE A 88 1.28 -2.18 2.16
C PHE A 88 2.34 -2.59 3.21
N SER A 89 1.99 -3.49 4.12
CA SER A 89 2.89 -4.03 5.13
C SER A 89 3.49 -5.37 4.73
N PHE A 90 3.16 -5.88 3.55
CA PHE A 90 3.57 -7.22 3.10
C PHE A 90 5.07 -7.52 3.29
N PRO A 91 6.02 -6.61 2.98
CA PRO A 91 7.45 -6.87 3.23
C PRO A 91 7.80 -7.03 4.71
N ILE A 92 7.04 -6.38 5.60
CA ILE A 92 7.28 -6.39 7.05
C ILE A 92 6.61 -7.61 7.70
N ILE A 93 5.45 -8.02 7.15
CA ILE A 93 4.62 -9.10 7.70
C ILE A 93 5.26 -10.47 7.53
N ILE A 94 6.15 -10.65 6.56
CA ILE A 94 6.88 -11.91 6.35
C ILE A 94 7.69 -12.30 7.61
N HIS A 95 8.02 -11.34 8.48
CA HIS A 95 8.88 -11.53 9.65
C HIS A 95 8.21 -11.61 11.00
N SER A 96 6.91 -11.27 11.09
CA SER A 96 6.22 -11.20 12.37
C SER A 96 4.86 -11.88 12.30
N HIS A 97 4.28 -12.18 13.44
CA HIS A 97 2.92 -12.68 13.55
C HIS A 97 1.95 -11.72 12.86
N LYS A 98 1.59 -12.04 11.62
CA LYS A 98 0.86 -11.20 10.67
C LYS A 98 -0.35 -10.48 11.28
N GLY A 99 -1.16 -11.21 12.07
CA GLY A 99 -2.35 -10.66 12.71
C GLY A 99 -2.03 -9.57 13.72
N GLU A 100 -1.07 -9.81 14.60
CA GLU A 100 -0.69 -8.89 15.67
C GLU A 100 -0.12 -7.57 15.15
N PHE A 101 0.69 -7.64 14.08
CA PHE A 101 1.23 -6.44 13.44
C PHE A 101 0.14 -5.56 12.82
N VAL A 102 -0.80 -6.17 12.08
CA VAL A 102 -1.92 -5.46 11.46
C VAL A 102 -2.81 -4.82 12.52
N GLU A 103 -3.05 -5.52 13.61
CA GLU A 103 -3.84 -4.99 14.73
C GLU A 103 -3.16 -3.82 15.41
N LYS A 104 -1.87 -3.90 15.72
CA LYS A 104 -1.09 -2.79 16.30
C LYS A 104 -1.09 -1.54 15.41
N ILE A 105 -0.97 -1.71 14.09
CA ILE A 105 -1.05 -0.57 13.16
C ILE A 105 -2.45 0.03 13.14
N ASN A 106 -3.49 -0.80 13.10
CA ASN A 106 -4.86 -0.32 13.12
C ASN A 106 -5.24 0.36 14.45
N GLU A 107 -4.79 -0.20 15.57
CA GLU A 107 -4.92 0.43 16.89
C GLU A 107 -4.24 1.81 16.92
N ARG A 108 -3.00 1.92 16.45
CA ARG A 108 -2.29 3.20 16.40
C ARG A 108 -3.01 4.23 15.52
N LYS A 109 -3.59 3.81 14.39
CA LYS A 109 -4.43 4.68 13.57
C LYS A 109 -5.65 5.18 14.34
N ASN A 110 -6.33 4.31 15.07
CA ASN A 110 -7.49 4.71 15.87
C ASN A 110 -7.08 5.67 17.01
N ASN A 111 -5.97 5.39 17.69
CA ASN A 111 -5.42 6.26 18.73
C ASN A 111 -4.97 7.63 18.20
N SER A 112 -4.65 7.74 16.90
CA SER A 112 -4.35 9.03 16.27
C SER A 112 -5.58 9.89 15.96
N LEU A 113 -6.79 9.28 16.03
CA LEU A 113 -8.07 9.93 15.72
C LEU A 113 -8.90 10.23 16.95
N TYR A 114 -8.94 9.30 17.88
CA TYR A 114 -9.90 9.30 18.99
C TYR A 114 -9.20 9.33 20.33
N VAL A 115 -9.87 9.95 21.31
CA VAL A 115 -9.49 9.78 22.72
C VAL A 115 -9.82 8.36 23.14
N GLY A 116 -8.84 7.64 23.65
CA GLY A 116 -8.98 6.25 24.12
C GLY A 116 -8.75 6.13 25.62
N TRP A 117 -9.18 4.99 26.18
CA TRP A 117 -8.87 4.61 27.55
C TRP A 117 -7.73 3.60 27.54
N LYS A 118 -6.58 3.97 28.11
CA LYS A 118 -5.40 3.12 28.13
C LYS A 118 -4.63 3.34 29.43
N ASP A 119 -4.10 2.26 30.00
CA ASP A 119 -3.29 2.29 31.23
C ASP A 119 -3.98 3.09 32.36
N SER A 120 -5.28 2.84 32.57
CA SER A 120 -6.13 3.48 33.59
C SER A 120 -6.29 5.00 33.47
N LYS A 121 -6.12 5.55 32.26
CA LYS A 121 -6.34 6.98 31.97
C LYS A 121 -6.88 7.20 30.56
N PHE A 122 -7.52 8.34 30.34
CA PHE A 122 -7.81 8.81 28.98
C PHE A 122 -6.52 9.31 28.33
N GLN A 123 -6.32 8.90 27.07
CA GLN A 123 -5.21 9.33 26.27
C GLN A 123 -5.74 10.04 25.00
N SER A 124 -5.31 11.27 24.82
CA SER A 124 -5.62 12.04 23.61
C SER A 124 -4.76 11.61 22.42
N PRO A 125 -5.16 11.90 21.18
CA PRO A 125 -4.34 11.64 20.01
C PRO A 125 -2.95 12.26 20.05
N SER A 126 -2.80 13.46 20.61
CA SER A 126 -1.52 14.15 20.74
C SER A 126 -0.57 13.48 21.75
N GLU A 127 -1.11 12.79 22.75
CA GLU A 127 -0.33 11.99 23.69
C GLU A 127 0.03 10.61 23.12
N ALA A 128 -0.80 10.08 22.21
CA ALA A 128 -0.61 8.77 21.62
C ALA A 128 0.43 8.77 20.47
N ILE A 129 0.58 9.89 19.77
CA ILE A 129 1.41 9.99 18.55
C ILE A 129 2.49 11.05 18.75
N SER A 130 3.73 10.59 18.83
CA SER A 130 4.89 11.48 18.89
C SER A 130 5.24 12.08 17.53
N GLU A 131 5.97 13.20 17.54
CA GLU A 131 6.54 13.83 16.35
C GLU A 131 7.34 12.83 15.51
N HIS A 132 8.24 12.06 16.13
CA HIS A 132 9.07 11.07 15.44
C HIS A 132 8.24 10.02 14.68
N ILE A 133 7.18 9.48 15.31
CA ILE A 133 6.29 8.50 14.66
C ILE A 133 5.55 9.13 13.50
N SER A 134 5.06 10.37 13.70
CA SER A 134 4.34 11.10 12.66
C SER A 134 5.24 11.38 11.46
N LYS A 135 6.40 11.98 11.68
CA LYS A 135 7.37 12.28 10.62
C LYS A 135 7.74 11.03 9.83
N ARG A 136 8.15 9.96 10.50
CA ARG A 136 8.48 8.69 9.84
C ARG A 136 7.34 8.16 8.96
N THR A 137 6.08 8.31 9.40
CA THR A 137 4.93 7.80 8.65
C THR A 137 4.61 8.69 7.45
N VAL A 138 4.74 10.00 7.58
CA VAL A 138 4.60 10.97 6.48
C VAL A 138 5.67 10.72 5.43
N ASP A 139 6.94 10.67 5.81
CA ASP A 139 8.06 10.39 4.90
C ASP A 139 7.84 9.06 4.15
N LEU A 140 7.37 8.03 4.87
CA LEU A 140 7.09 6.72 4.27
C LEU A 140 5.91 6.77 3.30
N SER A 141 4.87 7.58 3.54
CA SER A 141 3.74 7.73 2.62
C SER A 141 4.17 8.43 1.33
N ILE A 142 4.89 9.53 1.45
CA ILE A 142 5.44 10.27 0.30
C ILE A 142 6.36 9.36 -0.52
N TYR A 143 7.28 8.66 0.14
CA TYR A 143 8.17 7.72 -0.53
C TYR A 143 7.43 6.59 -1.23
N THR A 144 6.41 6.03 -0.59
CA THR A 144 5.58 4.98 -1.18
C THR A 144 4.90 5.47 -2.45
N ILE A 145 4.32 6.67 -2.43
CA ILE A 145 3.61 7.25 -3.58
C ILE A 145 4.58 7.59 -4.72
N LEU A 146 5.69 8.24 -4.40
CA LEU A 146 6.59 8.79 -5.43
C LEU A 146 7.63 7.79 -5.95
N LYS A 147 8.14 6.91 -5.11
CA LYS A 147 9.33 6.10 -5.40
C LYS A 147 9.07 4.60 -5.50
N ILE A 148 8.39 3.99 -4.53
CA ILE A 148 8.27 2.53 -4.47
C ILE A 148 7.26 2.03 -5.49
N THR A 149 6.11 2.67 -5.59
CA THR A 149 5.00 2.12 -6.38
C THR A 149 5.16 2.39 -7.86
N ASN A 150 5.92 3.42 -8.24
CA ASN A 150 5.94 3.93 -9.62
C ASN A 150 4.53 3.85 -10.23
N VAL A 151 3.58 4.49 -9.55
CA VAL A 151 2.13 4.34 -9.76
C VAL A 151 1.76 4.50 -11.24
N ASN A 152 2.44 5.43 -11.95
CA ASN A 152 2.22 5.61 -13.38
C ASN A 152 2.53 4.31 -14.14
N LYS A 153 3.65 3.65 -13.86
CA LYS A 153 4.01 2.39 -14.55
C LYS A 153 3.02 1.27 -14.30
N ILE A 154 2.36 1.23 -13.14
CA ILE A 154 1.32 0.23 -12.86
C ILE A 154 0.10 0.51 -13.72
N ILE A 155 -0.32 1.78 -13.83
CA ILE A 155 -1.45 2.19 -14.67
C ILE A 155 -1.10 1.98 -16.15
N ASP A 156 0.07 2.46 -16.59
CA ASP A 156 0.56 2.33 -17.96
C ASP A 156 0.70 0.85 -18.36
N SER A 157 1.12 0.00 -17.44
CA SER A 157 1.18 -1.45 -17.65
C SER A 157 -0.22 -2.04 -17.91
N LEU A 158 -1.23 -1.60 -17.19
CA LEU A 158 -2.59 -2.09 -17.40
C LEU A 158 -3.16 -1.60 -18.74
N ILE A 159 -2.90 -0.34 -19.12
CA ILE A 159 -3.25 0.22 -20.41
C ILE A 159 -2.58 -0.59 -21.54
N TYR A 160 -1.27 -0.81 -21.41
CA TYR A 160 -0.52 -1.61 -22.37
C TYR A 160 -1.11 -3.01 -22.56
N TRP A 161 -1.43 -3.71 -21.46
CA TRP A 161 -1.98 -5.06 -21.55
C TRP A 161 -3.42 -5.10 -22.06
N LYS A 162 -4.21 -4.04 -21.87
CA LYS A 162 -5.54 -3.89 -22.48
C LYS A 162 -5.45 -3.89 -24.01
N GLU A 163 -4.41 -3.25 -24.56
CA GLU A 163 -4.24 -3.08 -26.02
C GLU A 163 -3.36 -4.17 -26.65
N ALA A 164 -2.64 -4.93 -25.84
CA ALA A 164 -1.73 -5.97 -26.33
C ALA A 164 -2.48 -7.12 -27.00
N PRO A 165 -1.91 -7.73 -28.07
CA PRO A 165 -2.46 -8.95 -28.65
C PRO A 165 -2.65 -10.03 -27.59
N LYS A 166 -3.79 -10.74 -27.65
CA LYS A 166 -4.15 -11.78 -26.68
C LYS A 166 -3.06 -12.83 -26.50
N GLU A 167 -2.43 -13.26 -27.59
CA GLU A 167 -1.33 -14.24 -27.55
C GLU A 167 -0.13 -13.75 -26.69
N LYS A 168 0.19 -12.46 -26.80
CA LYS A 168 1.26 -11.85 -26.00
C LYS A 168 0.90 -11.78 -24.53
N PHE A 169 -0.35 -11.42 -24.24
CA PHE A 169 -0.88 -11.42 -22.87
C PHE A 169 -0.86 -12.83 -22.29
N ASP A 170 -1.42 -13.81 -22.99
CA ASP A 170 -1.49 -15.19 -22.54
C ASP A 170 -0.08 -15.77 -22.27
N LYS A 171 0.89 -15.48 -23.13
CA LYS A 171 2.29 -15.88 -22.94
C LYS A 171 2.90 -15.28 -21.66
N ALA A 172 2.62 -14.00 -21.39
CA ALA A 172 3.15 -13.30 -20.23
C ALA A 172 2.52 -13.75 -18.91
N PHE A 173 1.20 -14.01 -18.91
CA PHE A 173 0.43 -14.24 -17.69
C PHE A 173 -0.03 -15.68 -17.48
N LYS A 174 0.12 -16.58 -18.46
CA LYS A 174 -0.30 -17.98 -18.38
C LYS A 174 0.12 -18.68 -17.09
N ASN A 175 1.32 -18.40 -16.61
CA ASN A 175 1.86 -19.00 -15.39
C ASN A 175 1.53 -18.23 -14.10
N ILE A 176 1.07 -16.98 -14.21
CA ILE A 176 0.80 -16.09 -13.05
C ILE A 176 -0.69 -16.13 -12.69
N ILE A 177 -1.56 -16.11 -13.69
CA ILE A 177 -3.02 -16.00 -13.48
C ILE A 177 -3.64 -17.34 -13.06
N PHE A 178 -3.03 -18.45 -13.46
CA PHE A 178 -3.61 -19.78 -13.29
C PHE A 178 -3.08 -20.56 -12.08
N LYS A 179 -2.06 -20.06 -11.38
CA LYS A 179 -1.61 -20.66 -10.12
C LYS A 179 -2.38 -20.06 -8.97
N THR A 180 -3.00 -20.91 -8.16
CA THR A 180 -3.56 -20.50 -6.86
C THR A 180 -2.42 -20.05 -5.96
N ASN A 181 -2.73 -19.18 -4.99
CA ASN A 181 -1.71 -18.74 -4.01
C ASN A 181 -1.05 -19.93 -3.29
N GLU A 182 -1.76 -21.04 -3.11
CA GLU A 182 -1.26 -22.28 -2.50
C GLU A 182 -0.21 -22.97 -3.39
N GLU A 183 -0.45 -23.12 -4.70
CA GLU A 183 0.52 -23.71 -5.65
C GLU A 183 1.77 -22.84 -5.84
N MET A 184 1.67 -21.52 -5.63
CA MET A 184 2.83 -20.63 -5.63
C MET A 184 3.63 -20.74 -4.32
N LEU A 185 2.97 -20.93 -3.18
CA LEU A 185 3.61 -21.05 -1.88
C LEU A 185 4.34 -22.39 -1.69
N GLU A 186 3.85 -23.49 -2.25
CA GLU A 186 4.50 -24.80 -2.18
C GLU A 186 5.83 -24.90 -2.95
N LYS A 187 6.05 -24.06 -3.98
CA LYS A 187 7.26 -24.07 -4.82
C LYS A 187 8.35 -23.09 -4.40
N ILE A 188 8.06 -22.20 -3.48
CA ILE A 188 8.99 -21.17 -3.05
C ILE A 188 9.51 -21.60 -1.67
N SER A 189 10.81 -21.94 -1.57
CA SER A 189 11.45 -22.06 -0.26
C SER A 189 11.24 -20.76 0.51
N TYR A 190 10.35 -20.80 1.49
CA TYR A 190 9.90 -19.67 2.30
C TYR A 190 11.10 -18.87 2.83
N ASP A 191 12.14 -19.56 3.30
CA ASP A 191 13.36 -18.96 3.84
C ASP A 191 14.16 -18.17 2.78
N LYS A 192 14.16 -18.62 1.53
CA LYS A 192 14.87 -17.94 0.44
C LYS A 192 14.19 -16.64 0.02
N VAL A 193 12.86 -16.61 0.03
CA VAL A 193 12.07 -15.41 -0.26
C VAL A 193 12.16 -14.41 0.87
N ILE A 194 12.11 -14.87 2.10
CA ILE A 194 12.31 -14.07 3.31
C ILE A 194 13.68 -13.38 3.26
N LYS A 195 14.73 -14.13 3.04
CA LYS A 195 16.10 -13.59 2.98
C LYS A 195 16.28 -12.59 1.84
N GLN A 196 15.73 -12.87 0.65
CA GLN A 196 15.76 -11.92 -0.48
C GLN A 196 14.95 -10.64 -0.19
N ALA A 197 13.80 -10.75 0.47
CA ALA A 197 12.99 -9.60 0.88
C ALA A 197 13.73 -8.74 1.92
N GLN A 198 14.39 -9.37 2.90
CA GLN A 198 15.22 -8.69 3.91
C GLN A 198 16.39 -7.94 3.29
N ASP A 199 17.11 -8.59 2.38
CA ASP A 199 18.27 -8.00 1.71
C ASP A 199 17.85 -6.82 0.81
N LEU A 200 16.69 -6.93 0.14
CA LEU A 200 16.11 -5.86 -0.66
C LEU A 200 15.62 -4.69 0.21
N GLU A 201 15.00 -4.98 1.33
CA GLU A 201 14.51 -3.97 2.27
C GLU A 201 15.68 -3.22 2.92
N LYS A 202 16.72 -3.94 3.36
CA LYS A 202 17.94 -3.35 3.89
C LYS A 202 18.62 -2.42 2.88
N LYS A 203 18.80 -2.86 1.63
CA LYS A 203 19.36 -2.05 0.55
C LYS A 203 18.51 -0.81 0.23
N ARG A 204 17.17 -0.94 0.26
CA ARG A 204 16.25 0.18 0.06
C ARG A 204 16.31 1.19 1.19
N PHE A 205 16.39 0.74 2.44
CA PHE A 205 16.58 1.61 3.61
C PHE A 205 17.93 2.35 3.57
N GLU A 206 19.01 1.64 3.25
CA GLU A 206 20.35 2.25 3.10
C GLU A 206 20.37 3.29 1.98
N GLN A 207 19.71 3.03 0.87
CA GLN A 207 19.62 3.95 -0.26
C GLN A 207 18.69 5.14 0.04
N TYR A 208 17.62 4.93 0.82
CA TYR A 208 16.74 5.98 1.31
C TYR A 208 17.50 6.95 2.22
N TYR A 209 18.24 6.45 3.21
CA TYR A 209 19.03 7.32 4.10
C TYR A 209 20.14 8.07 3.34
N LYS A 210 20.84 7.43 2.42
CA LYS A 210 21.84 8.11 1.57
C LYS A 210 21.24 9.22 0.70
N ASN A 211 20.05 9.02 0.17
CA ASN A 211 19.38 10.04 -0.64
C ASN A 211 18.78 11.15 0.22
N PHE A 212 18.34 10.84 1.43
CA PHE A 212 17.81 11.80 2.39
C PHE A 212 18.91 12.70 2.96
N GLU A 213 20.09 12.17 3.23
CA GLU A 213 21.27 12.97 3.62
C GLU A 213 21.71 13.92 2.51
N LYS A 214 21.74 13.44 1.25
CA LYS A 214 22.08 14.30 0.09
C LYS A 214 21.07 15.42 -0.17
N LEU A 215 19.82 15.31 0.27
CA LEU A 215 18.82 16.37 0.14
C LEU A 215 18.93 17.42 1.25
N LYS A 216 19.60 17.10 2.36
CA LYS A 216 19.91 18.07 3.43
C LYS A 216 21.11 18.98 3.11
N ASP A 217 21.96 18.55 2.19
CA ASP A 217 23.17 19.30 1.77
C ASP A 217 22.90 20.25 0.58
N ILE A 218 21.64 20.48 0.21
CA ILE A 218 21.22 21.35 -0.93
C ILE A 218 20.53 22.65 -0.43
N ASP A 219 20.67 23.01 0.83
CA ASP A 219 20.27 24.34 1.35
C ASP A 219 21.48 25.27 1.49
#